data_0fd6d6f183d3e65288fbc82172913096
#
_entry.id   0fd6d6f183d3e65288fbc82172913096
#
_cell.length_a   1.000
_cell.length_b   1.000
_cell.length_c   1.000
_cell.angle_alpha   90.00
_cell.angle_beta   90.00
_cell.angle_gamma   90.00
#
_symmetry.space_group_name_H-M   'P 1'
#
loop_
_entity.id
_entity.type
_entity.pdbx_description
1 polymer ?
#
loop_
_entity_poly.entity_id
_entity_poly.type
_entity_poly.pdbx_seq_one_letter_code
_entity_poly.pdbx_strand_id
1 'polypeptide(L)'
;SSFRIMRQVLDRLEDSATGRLLPQSFHCEVPAERLAQAQATAAILGEEVYRRFPWAHYDCGGSTQFALPTTTDPLQALLKRTWEPTLSVTGAEGFPALQDAGNVLRPYTAFKLSLRLPPLVDAAQAVQELKTLLEDNAPYQARVTFDGGGGATGWNAPATTPWFEQALNEASQAHFGASCGYIGQGGTIPLMNMLSEG
;
A
#
# COMPACT_ATOMS: atom_id res chain seq x y z
N SER A 1 20.29 14.85 14.75
CA SER A 1 20.67 14.68 13.35
C SER A 1 19.43 14.79 12.45
N SER A 2 19.63 15.10 11.18
CA SER A 2 18.56 15.21 10.19
C SER A 2 17.70 13.95 10.11
N PHE A 3 18.29 12.76 10.23
CA PHE A 3 17.54 11.50 10.25
C PHE A 3 16.60 11.34 11.43
N ARG A 4 16.96 11.85 12.62
CA ARG A 4 16.03 11.85 13.77
C ARG A 4 14.80 12.71 13.47
N ILE A 5 14.99 13.86 12.84
CA ILE A 5 13.90 14.74 12.43
C ILE A 5 13.03 14.06 11.37
N MET A 6 13.66 13.43 10.37
CA MET A 6 12.93 12.68 9.34
C MET A 6 12.04 11.58 9.95
N ARG A 7 12.55 10.83 10.93
CA ARG A 7 11.73 9.84 11.65
C ARG A 7 10.52 10.45 12.33
N GLN A 8 10.69 11.58 13.03
CA GLN A 8 9.56 12.27 13.69
C GLN A 8 8.55 12.83 12.67
N VAL A 9 9.00 13.23 11.49
CA VAL A 9 8.11 13.66 10.41
C VAL A 9 7.33 12.48 9.84
N LEU A 10 7.99 11.33 9.63
CA LEU A 10 7.34 10.11 9.16
C LEU A 10 6.36 9.53 10.20
N ASP A 11 6.64 9.65 11.50
CA ASP A 11 5.75 9.22 12.57
C ASP A 11 4.40 9.97 12.59
N ARG A 12 4.28 11.09 11.86
CA ARG A 12 3.00 11.78 11.64
C ARG A 12 2.17 11.12 10.55
N LEU A 13 2.83 10.41 9.64
CA LEU A 13 2.23 9.80 8.47
C LEU A 13 1.85 8.34 8.72
N GLU A 14 2.71 7.60 9.39
CA GLU A 14 2.58 6.17 9.58
C GLU A 14 2.85 5.74 11.02
N ASP A 15 2.03 4.85 11.53
CA ASP A 15 2.36 4.06 12.72
C ASP A 15 3.35 2.96 12.31
N SER A 16 4.61 3.13 12.67
CA SER A 16 5.70 2.21 12.29
C SER A 16 5.54 0.79 12.86
N ALA A 17 4.72 0.58 13.90
CA ALA A 17 4.48 -0.74 14.48
C ALA A 17 3.47 -1.56 13.66
N THR A 18 2.48 -0.89 13.06
CA THR A 18 1.38 -1.54 12.35
C THR A 18 1.43 -1.34 10.84
N GLY A 19 2.19 -0.34 10.37
CA GLY A 19 2.20 0.10 8.98
C GLY A 19 0.93 0.85 8.56
N ARG A 20 0.07 1.23 9.52
CA ARG A 20 -1.15 1.99 9.23
C ARG A 20 -0.83 3.45 8.98
N LEU A 21 -1.32 4.02 7.88
CA LEU A 21 -1.28 5.45 7.66
C LEU A 21 -2.27 6.17 8.57
N LEU A 22 -1.82 7.27 9.20
CA LEU A 22 -2.59 7.97 10.24
C LEU A 22 -3.63 8.97 9.69
N PRO A 23 -3.39 9.69 8.56
CA PRO A 23 -4.37 10.63 8.03
C PRO A 23 -5.64 9.91 7.60
N GLN A 24 -6.78 10.29 8.17
CA GLN A 24 -8.07 9.63 7.89
C GLN A 24 -8.53 9.84 6.44
N SER A 25 -8.18 10.95 5.83
CA SER A 25 -8.45 11.28 4.43
C SER A 25 -7.78 10.34 3.42
N PHE A 26 -6.76 9.59 3.83
CA PHE A 26 -6.11 8.58 2.98
C PHE A 26 -6.85 7.23 3.02
N HIS A 27 -7.86 7.10 3.85
CA HIS A 27 -8.68 5.90 3.98
C HIS A 27 -10.06 6.12 3.34
N CYS A 28 -10.69 5.03 2.95
CA CYS A 28 -12.09 5.01 2.54
C CYS A 28 -12.79 3.76 3.09
N GLU A 29 -14.10 3.80 3.13
CA GLU A 29 -14.88 2.61 3.42
C GLU A 29 -14.83 1.65 2.22
N VAL A 30 -14.67 0.37 2.52
CA VAL A 30 -14.72 -0.67 1.48
C VAL A 30 -16.19 -0.87 1.10
N PRO A 31 -16.57 -0.70 -0.17
CA PRO A 31 -17.95 -0.96 -0.59
C PRO A 31 -18.39 -2.38 -0.24
N ALA A 32 -19.62 -2.54 0.22
CA ALA A 32 -20.15 -3.83 0.70
C ALA A 32 -19.98 -4.97 -0.31
N GLU A 33 -20.20 -4.68 -1.59
CA GLU A 33 -19.99 -5.64 -2.68
C GLU A 33 -18.51 -6.07 -2.76
N ARG A 34 -17.58 -5.14 -2.65
CA ARG A 34 -16.14 -5.43 -2.69
C ARG A 34 -15.68 -6.22 -1.48
N LEU A 35 -16.25 -5.92 -0.32
CA LEU A 35 -15.99 -6.70 0.89
C LEU A 35 -16.50 -8.14 0.72
N ALA A 36 -17.71 -8.35 0.20
CA ALA A 36 -18.24 -9.67 -0.06
C ALA A 36 -17.38 -10.45 -1.09
N GLN A 37 -16.94 -9.80 -2.16
CA GLN A 37 -16.03 -10.39 -3.13
C GLN A 37 -14.68 -10.78 -2.50
N ALA A 38 -14.12 -9.94 -1.66
CA ALA A 38 -12.88 -10.24 -0.94
C ALA A 38 -13.05 -11.41 0.03
N GLN A 39 -14.17 -11.50 0.74
CA GLN A 39 -14.49 -12.63 1.63
C GLN A 39 -14.59 -13.94 0.85
N ALA A 40 -15.32 -13.95 -0.27
CA ALA A 40 -15.45 -15.13 -1.13
C ALA A 40 -14.09 -15.57 -1.70
N THR A 41 -13.29 -14.63 -2.17
CA THR A 41 -11.96 -14.91 -2.72
C THR A 41 -10.99 -15.39 -1.65
N ALA A 42 -11.03 -14.82 -0.44
CA ALA A 42 -10.23 -15.29 0.70
C ALA A 42 -10.59 -16.72 1.08
N ALA A 43 -11.87 -17.09 1.04
CA ALA A 43 -12.32 -18.46 1.31
C ALA A 43 -11.81 -19.47 0.27
N ILE A 44 -11.70 -19.06 -1.01
CA ILE A 44 -11.17 -19.90 -2.10
C ILE A 44 -9.65 -20.07 -1.99
N LEU A 45 -8.93 -18.99 -1.79
CA LEU A 45 -7.45 -18.97 -1.83
C LEU A 45 -6.81 -19.36 -0.49
N GLY A 46 -7.46 -19.08 0.63
CA GLY A 46 -6.88 -19.32 1.94
C GLY A 46 -5.50 -18.68 2.08
N GLU A 47 -4.56 -19.41 2.65
CA GLU A 47 -3.19 -18.94 2.88
C GLU A 47 -2.39 -18.65 1.60
N GLU A 48 -2.83 -19.11 0.43
CA GLU A 48 -2.19 -18.83 -0.85
C GLU A 48 -2.15 -17.32 -1.17
N VAL A 49 -3.04 -16.53 -0.57
CA VAL A 49 -3.05 -15.06 -0.68
C VAL A 49 -1.69 -14.45 -0.34
N TYR A 50 -1.00 -14.99 0.65
CA TYR A 50 0.30 -14.46 1.11
C TYR A 50 1.45 -15.46 0.97
N ARG A 51 1.20 -16.77 0.96
CA ARG A 51 2.28 -17.79 0.87
C ARG A 51 3.03 -17.77 -0.45
N ARG A 52 2.39 -17.39 -1.55
CA ARG A 52 3.02 -17.29 -2.88
C ARG A 52 3.98 -16.11 -3.04
N PHE A 53 3.97 -15.16 -2.10
CA PHE A 53 4.92 -14.07 -2.13
C PHE A 53 6.34 -14.61 -1.85
N PRO A 54 7.37 -14.18 -2.59
CA PRO A 54 8.74 -14.63 -2.39
C PRO A 54 9.36 -13.98 -1.14
N TRP A 55 8.94 -14.42 0.03
CA TRP A 55 9.42 -13.89 1.30
C TRP A 55 10.93 -14.10 1.44
N ALA A 56 11.63 -13.06 1.88
CA ALA A 56 13.03 -13.19 2.27
C ALA A 56 13.18 -14.27 3.34
N HIS A 57 14.22 -15.08 3.22
CA HIS A 57 14.50 -16.15 4.16
C HIS A 57 15.97 -16.16 4.57
N TYR A 58 16.24 -16.75 5.71
CA TYR A 58 17.59 -17.00 6.20
C TYR A 58 17.62 -18.32 6.98
N ASP A 59 18.76 -18.98 6.98
CA ASP A 59 18.95 -20.22 7.72
C ASP A 59 19.45 -19.91 9.14
N CYS A 60 18.78 -20.48 10.12
CA CYS A 60 19.11 -20.30 11.53
C CYS A 60 19.06 -21.65 12.25
N GLY A 61 20.20 -22.13 12.72
CA GLY A 61 20.29 -23.33 13.55
C GLY A 61 19.71 -24.61 12.95
N GLY A 62 19.79 -24.75 11.61
CA GLY A 62 19.25 -25.92 10.90
C GLY A 62 17.78 -25.82 10.50
N SER A 63 17.15 -24.65 10.71
CA SER A 63 15.82 -24.35 10.19
C SER A 63 15.84 -23.11 9.30
N THR A 64 15.01 -23.08 8.27
CA THR A 64 14.81 -21.90 7.44
C THR A 64 13.73 -21.01 8.05
N GLN A 65 14.08 -19.75 8.33
CA GLN A 65 13.17 -18.72 8.80
C GLN A 65 12.75 -17.82 7.64
N PHE A 66 11.47 -17.45 7.59
CA PHE A 66 10.94 -16.54 6.57
C PHE A 66 10.48 -15.24 7.22
N ALA A 67 10.63 -14.14 6.49
CA ALA A 67 9.95 -12.90 6.83
C ALA A 67 8.43 -13.14 6.78
N LEU A 68 7.71 -12.51 7.68
CA LEU A 68 6.26 -12.67 7.78
C LEU A 68 5.53 -11.42 7.26
N PRO A 69 4.32 -11.58 6.69
CA PRO A 69 3.45 -10.45 6.38
C PRO A 69 2.94 -9.80 7.69
N THR A 70 2.42 -8.59 7.60
CA THR A 70 1.80 -7.89 8.74
C THR A 70 0.53 -8.57 9.24
N THR A 71 -0.06 -9.47 8.46
CA THR A 71 -1.20 -10.29 8.83
C THR A 71 -1.15 -11.65 8.12
N THR A 72 -1.60 -12.69 8.77
CA THR A 72 -1.80 -14.03 8.21
C THR A 72 -3.28 -14.37 8.00
N ASP A 73 -4.18 -13.42 8.25
CA ASP A 73 -5.58 -13.53 7.87
C ASP A 73 -5.75 -13.25 6.37
N PRO A 74 -6.27 -14.20 5.57
CA PRO A 74 -6.38 -14.05 4.12
C PRO A 74 -7.25 -12.88 3.68
N LEU A 75 -8.35 -12.61 4.38
CA LEU A 75 -9.22 -11.48 4.08
C LEU A 75 -8.51 -10.15 4.35
N GLN A 76 -7.89 -10.02 5.52
CA GLN A 76 -7.14 -8.82 5.86
C GLN A 76 -5.98 -8.61 4.90
N ALA A 77 -5.29 -9.66 4.49
CA ALA A 77 -4.20 -9.57 3.52
C ALA A 77 -4.68 -9.05 2.14
N LEU A 78 -5.87 -9.46 1.68
CA LEU A 78 -6.49 -8.93 0.47
C LEU A 78 -6.88 -7.46 0.63
N LEU A 79 -7.55 -7.09 1.73
CA LEU A 79 -8.01 -5.72 1.99
C LEU A 79 -6.84 -4.75 2.14
N LYS A 80 -5.81 -5.12 2.90
CA LYS A 80 -4.59 -4.30 3.06
C LYS A 80 -3.88 -4.03 1.74
N ARG A 81 -3.93 -4.96 0.83
CA ARG A 81 -3.28 -4.83 -0.48
C ARG A 81 -4.07 -3.97 -1.48
N THR A 82 -5.39 -3.84 -1.31
CA THR A 82 -6.28 -3.24 -2.30
C THR A 82 -7.03 -2.01 -1.80
N TRP A 83 -7.45 -1.99 -0.54
CA TRP A 83 -8.34 -1.00 0.05
C TRP A 83 -7.75 -0.19 1.21
N GLU A 84 -6.56 -0.55 1.69
CA GLU A 84 -5.86 0.24 2.68
C GLU A 84 -4.70 1.02 2.03
N PRO A 85 -4.46 2.27 2.47
CA PRO A 85 -3.31 3.02 2.00
C PRO A 85 -2.02 2.42 2.55
N THR A 86 -0.95 2.47 1.76
CA THR A 86 0.37 1.97 2.17
C THR A 86 1.47 2.96 1.83
N LEU A 87 2.52 2.97 2.64
CA LEU A 87 3.74 3.73 2.44
C LEU A 87 4.91 2.80 2.14
N SER A 88 5.72 3.19 1.18
CA SER A 88 7.03 2.58 0.93
C SER A 88 8.10 3.65 0.77
N VAL A 89 9.24 3.47 1.41
CA VAL A 89 10.44 4.27 1.15
C VAL A 89 11.20 3.61 0.01
N THR A 90 11.23 4.26 -1.15
CA THR A 90 11.80 3.69 -2.38
C THR A 90 13.18 4.24 -2.72
N GLY A 91 13.66 5.23 -1.97
CA GLY A 91 14.99 5.79 -2.11
C GLY A 91 15.38 6.61 -0.90
N ALA A 92 16.67 6.71 -0.66
CA ALA A 92 17.26 7.49 0.43
C ALA A 92 18.51 8.23 -0.03
N GLU A 93 18.68 9.46 0.45
CA GLU A 93 19.83 10.30 0.19
C GLU A 93 20.28 11.00 1.48
N GLY A 94 21.50 11.48 1.51
CA GLY A 94 22.13 12.10 2.70
C GLY A 94 22.90 11.10 3.56
N PHE A 95 23.04 9.85 3.11
CA PHE A 95 23.83 8.81 3.76
C PHE A 95 25.01 8.40 2.86
N PRO A 96 26.24 8.33 3.37
CA PRO A 96 27.35 7.76 2.64
C PRO A 96 27.21 6.23 2.56
N ALA A 97 27.96 5.61 1.66
CA ALA A 97 28.16 4.17 1.70
C ALA A 97 28.77 3.75 3.06
N LEU A 98 28.49 2.54 3.53
CA LEU A 98 28.95 2.08 4.86
C LEU A 98 30.47 2.17 5.02
N GLN A 99 31.22 1.88 3.97
CA GLN A 99 32.68 1.96 3.95
C GLN A 99 33.21 3.38 4.11
N ASP A 100 32.44 4.40 3.74
CA ASP A 100 32.81 5.82 3.78
C ASP A 100 32.14 6.54 4.97
N ALA A 101 31.40 5.80 5.79
CA ALA A 101 30.67 6.34 6.92
C ALA A 101 31.61 6.60 8.10
N GLY A 102 31.57 7.84 8.61
CA GLY A 102 32.32 8.27 9.80
C GLY A 102 31.39 8.87 10.85
N ASN A 103 31.95 9.19 12.01
CA ASN A 103 31.22 9.86 13.10
C ASN A 103 31.04 11.36 12.80
N VAL A 104 30.19 11.65 11.79
CA VAL A 104 29.95 13.00 11.30
C VAL A 104 28.46 13.29 11.31
N LEU A 105 28.06 14.49 11.72
CA LEU A 105 26.67 14.97 11.62
C LEU A 105 26.31 15.17 10.15
N ARG A 106 25.13 14.70 9.78
CA ARG A 106 24.60 14.87 8.43
C ARG A 106 23.76 16.14 8.32
N PRO A 107 24.00 17.00 7.31
CA PRO A 107 23.28 18.25 7.15
C PRO A 107 21.84 18.06 6.68
N TYR A 108 21.56 17.00 5.93
CA TYR A 108 20.22 16.68 5.41
C TYR A 108 19.98 15.16 5.34
N THR A 109 18.73 14.82 5.21
CA THR A 109 18.24 13.47 4.88
C THR A 109 17.07 13.65 3.91
N ALA A 110 17.07 12.92 2.82
CA ALA A 110 15.97 12.91 1.88
C ALA A 110 15.48 11.48 1.64
N PHE A 111 14.17 11.30 1.57
CA PHE A 111 13.53 10.04 1.22
C PHE A 111 12.61 10.21 0.04
N LYS A 112 12.65 9.24 -0.85
CA LYS A 112 11.62 9.09 -1.89
C LYS A 112 10.54 8.19 -1.33
N LEU A 113 9.34 8.76 -1.15
CA LEU A 113 8.17 8.07 -0.64
C LEU A 113 7.28 7.64 -1.80
N SER A 114 6.73 6.45 -1.72
CA SER A 114 5.68 5.95 -2.61
C SER A 114 4.48 5.58 -1.78
N LEU A 115 3.38 6.29 -1.97
CA LEU A 115 2.11 6.00 -1.34
C LEU A 115 1.18 5.32 -2.35
N ARG A 116 0.52 4.28 -1.91
CA ARG A 116 -0.62 3.70 -2.63
C ARG A 116 -1.88 4.04 -1.87
N LEU A 117 -2.86 4.57 -2.57
CA LEU A 117 -4.15 4.98 -2.00
C LEU A 117 -5.26 4.06 -2.50
N PRO A 118 -6.29 3.82 -1.70
CA PRO A 118 -7.46 3.09 -2.16
C PRO A 118 -8.20 3.86 -3.25
N PRO A 119 -8.97 3.17 -4.12
CA PRO A 119 -9.50 3.77 -5.35
C PRO A 119 -10.52 4.89 -5.16
N LEU A 120 -11.10 5.05 -3.97
CA LEU A 120 -12.08 6.10 -3.68
C LEU A 120 -11.46 7.35 -3.01
N VAL A 121 -10.15 7.39 -2.86
CA VAL A 121 -9.44 8.56 -2.32
C VAL A 121 -8.98 9.45 -3.47
N ASP A 122 -9.28 10.74 -3.37
CA ASP A 122 -8.80 11.76 -4.31
C ASP A 122 -7.28 11.96 -4.13
N ALA A 123 -6.54 11.60 -5.17
CA ALA A 123 -5.08 11.64 -5.13
C ALA A 123 -4.54 13.08 -5.09
N ALA A 124 -5.21 14.05 -5.73
CA ALA A 124 -4.76 15.44 -5.74
C ALA A 124 -4.91 16.06 -4.35
N GLN A 125 -6.04 15.80 -3.68
CA GLN A 125 -6.25 16.24 -2.30
C GLN A 125 -5.25 15.57 -1.36
N ALA A 126 -5.02 14.27 -1.50
CA ALA A 126 -4.06 13.54 -0.69
C ALA A 126 -2.63 14.10 -0.81
N VAL A 127 -2.20 14.51 -2.00
CA VAL A 127 -0.90 15.17 -2.22
C VAL A 127 -0.80 16.49 -1.45
N GLN A 128 -1.84 17.32 -1.45
CA GLN A 128 -1.84 18.59 -0.71
C GLN A 128 -1.78 18.37 0.80
N GLU A 129 -2.55 17.43 1.30
CA GLU A 129 -2.53 17.08 2.73
C GLU A 129 -1.19 16.48 3.15
N LEU A 130 -0.61 15.62 2.32
CA LEU A 130 0.72 15.06 2.57
C LEU A 130 1.77 16.17 2.66
N LYS A 131 1.73 17.14 1.75
CA LYS A 131 2.63 18.30 1.78
C LYS A 131 2.50 19.05 3.10
N THR A 132 1.29 19.42 3.49
CA THR A 132 1.01 20.13 4.75
C THR A 132 1.49 19.32 5.96
N LEU A 133 1.17 18.02 6.00
CA LEU A 133 1.55 17.13 7.10
C LEU A 133 3.07 17.05 7.30
N LEU A 134 3.83 17.00 6.19
CA LEU A 134 5.27 16.84 6.26
C LEU A 134 6.01 18.15 6.51
N GLU A 135 5.56 19.28 5.94
CA GLU A 135 6.26 20.56 6.02
C GLU A 135 5.91 21.36 7.29
N ASP A 136 4.65 21.31 7.72
CA ASP A 136 4.19 22.16 8.82
C ASP A 136 4.77 21.73 10.16
N ASN A 137 5.10 22.72 10.98
CA ASN A 137 5.58 22.52 12.36
C ASN A 137 6.70 21.50 12.47
N ALA A 138 7.68 21.57 11.56
CA ALA A 138 8.81 20.67 11.56
C ALA A 138 9.56 20.68 12.91
N PRO A 139 9.97 19.51 13.44
CA PRO A 139 10.66 19.43 14.71
C PRO A 139 11.96 20.26 14.70
N TYR A 140 12.26 20.90 15.83
CA TYR A 140 13.47 21.71 16.04
C TYR A 140 13.67 22.83 15.02
N GLN A 141 12.58 23.37 14.47
CA GLN A 141 12.62 24.41 13.42
C GLN A 141 13.42 23.98 12.18
N ALA A 142 13.47 22.69 11.92
CA ALA A 142 14.12 22.17 10.72
C ALA A 142 13.39 22.60 9.46
N ARG A 143 14.12 22.83 8.39
CA ARG A 143 13.52 23.04 7.08
C ARG A 143 13.17 21.67 6.48
N VAL A 144 11.90 21.42 6.30
CA VAL A 144 11.38 20.28 5.54
C VAL A 144 10.83 20.79 4.21
N THR A 145 11.13 20.12 3.14
CA THR A 145 10.64 20.45 1.79
C THR A 145 10.03 19.19 1.18
N PHE A 146 8.79 19.28 0.78
CA PHE A 146 8.09 18.27 0.01
C PHE A 146 8.19 18.61 -1.47
N ASP A 147 8.90 17.77 -2.21
CA ASP A 147 8.95 17.82 -3.67
C ASP A 147 8.10 16.65 -4.20
N GLY A 148 6.81 16.90 -4.36
CA GLY A 148 5.82 15.93 -4.75
C GLY A 148 5.37 16.10 -6.18
N GLY A 149 5.46 15.03 -6.95
CA GLY A 149 4.77 14.91 -8.24
C GLY A 149 3.24 14.80 -8.04
N GLY A 150 2.51 14.72 -9.14
CA GLY A 150 1.07 14.45 -9.10
C GLY A 150 0.78 13.03 -8.58
N GLY A 151 -0.41 12.86 -8.04
CA GLY A 151 -1.01 11.56 -7.77
C GLY A 151 -2.00 11.19 -8.88
N ALA A 152 -2.27 9.90 -9.01
CA ALA A 152 -3.35 9.41 -9.88
C ALA A 152 -4.38 8.69 -9.02
N THR A 153 -5.64 9.10 -9.14
CA THR A 153 -6.76 8.46 -8.44
C THR A 153 -6.98 7.06 -8.99
N GLY A 154 -7.27 6.12 -8.11
CA GLY A 154 -7.57 4.74 -8.47
C GLY A 154 -8.92 4.60 -9.18
N TRP A 155 -9.21 3.40 -9.62
CA TRP A 155 -10.47 3.08 -10.30
C TRP A 155 -11.21 1.97 -9.54
N ASN A 156 -12.44 2.27 -9.14
CA ASN A 156 -13.37 1.28 -8.61
C ASN A 156 -14.28 0.84 -9.75
N ALA A 157 -14.05 -0.35 -10.28
CA ALA A 157 -14.83 -0.90 -11.39
C ALA A 157 -16.34 -0.88 -11.08
N PRO A 158 -17.22 -0.62 -12.05
CA PRO A 158 -18.65 -0.80 -11.87
C PRO A 158 -18.98 -2.27 -11.55
N ALA A 159 -20.15 -2.49 -10.95
CA ALA A 159 -20.61 -3.84 -10.69
C ALA A 159 -20.71 -4.66 -11.98
N THR A 160 -20.28 -5.91 -11.90
CA THR A 160 -20.40 -6.84 -13.03
C THR A 160 -21.90 -7.09 -13.32
N THR A 161 -22.28 -7.08 -14.61
CA THR A 161 -23.67 -7.38 -14.97
C THR A 161 -24.05 -8.82 -14.58
N PRO A 162 -25.28 -9.07 -14.13
CA PRO A 162 -25.69 -10.40 -13.63
C PRO A 162 -25.46 -11.54 -14.62
N TRP A 163 -25.73 -11.31 -15.90
CA TRP A 163 -25.50 -12.34 -16.92
C TRP A 163 -24.02 -12.69 -17.08
N PHE A 164 -23.14 -11.70 -16.98
CA PHE A 164 -21.72 -11.91 -17.14
C PHE A 164 -21.13 -12.58 -15.90
N GLU A 165 -21.56 -12.18 -14.71
CA GLU A 165 -21.17 -12.84 -13.46
C GLU A 165 -21.59 -14.31 -13.45
N GLN A 166 -22.81 -14.61 -13.89
CA GLN A 166 -23.29 -15.98 -14.03
C GLN A 166 -22.42 -16.78 -15.01
N ALA A 167 -22.15 -16.24 -16.19
CA ALA A 167 -21.31 -16.91 -17.20
C ALA A 167 -19.90 -17.19 -16.70
N LEU A 168 -19.28 -16.25 -15.96
CA LEU A 168 -17.97 -16.44 -15.33
C LEU A 168 -18.02 -17.56 -14.29
N ASN A 169 -19.03 -17.59 -13.44
CA ASN A 169 -19.18 -18.62 -12.42
C ASN A 169 -19.43 -20.01 -13.02
N GLU A 170 -20.29 -20.12 -14.02
CA GLU A 170 -20.56 -21.37 -14.73
C GLU A 170 -19.29 -21.92 -15.42
N ALA A 171 -18.56 -21.05 -16.12
CA ALA A 171 -17.29 -21.44 -16.76
C ALA A 171 -16.24 -21.86 -15.74
N SER A 172 -16.09 -21.10 -14.64
CA SER A 172 -15.15 -21.43 -13.57
C SER A 172 -15.49 -22.76 -12.91
N GLN A 173 -16.76 -22.98 -12.59
CA GLN A 173 -17.20 -24.23 -11.99
C GLN A 173 -17.00 -25.44 -12.93
N ALA A 174 -17.26 -25.26 -14.22
CA ALA A 174 -17.11 -26.34 -15.20
C ALA A 174 -15.65 -26.74 -15.43
N HIS A 175 -14.70 -25.78 -15.42
CA HIS A 175 -13.31 -26.02 -15.79
C HIS A 175 -12.36 -26.12 -14.60
N PHE A 176 -12.70 -25.52 -13.46
CA PHE A 176 -11.84 -25.46 -12.27
C PHE A 176 -12.49 -26.05 -11.02
N GLY A 177 -13.77 -26.37 -11.03
CA GLY A 177 -14.48 -26.98 -9.91
C GLY A 177 -14.75 -26.00 -8.74
N ALA A 178 -14.59 -24.69 -8.97
CA ALA A 178 -14.81 -23.65 -7.97
C ALA A 178 -15.45 -22.42 -8.61
N SER A 179 -16.12 -21.61 -7.80
CA SER A 179 -16.68 -20.34 -8.23
C SER A 179 -15.58 -19.35 -8.62
N CYS A 180 -15.93 -18.42 -9.52
CA CYS A 180 -15.03 -17.34 -9.91
C CYS A 180 -14.75 -16.41 -8.72
N GLY A 181 -13.49 -16.07 -8.48
CA GLY A 181 -13.06 -15.09 -7.47
C GLY A 181 -12.72 -13.75 -8.11
N TYR A 182 -12.85 -12.68 -7.33
CA TYR A 182 -12.49 -11.32 -7.74
C TYR A 182 -11.31 -10.83 -6.91
N ILE A 183 -10.26 -10.38 -7.57
CA ILE A 183 -9.08 -9.82 -6.92
C ILE A 183 -8.85 -8.41 -7.44
N GLY A 184 -8.83 -7.43 -6.54
CA GLY A 184 -8.38 -6.08 -6.84
C GLY A 184 -6.86 -6.04 -7.01
N GLN A 185 -6.38 -5.13 -7.84
CA GLN A 185 -4.96 -4.82 -7.98
C GLN A 185 -4.63 -3.57 -7.17
N GLY A 186 -3.69 -3.72 -6.22
CA GLY A 186 -3.14 -2.59 -5.49
C GLY A 186 -2.12 -1.87 -6.37
N GLY A 187 -2.51 -0.78 -6.95
CA GLY A 187 -1.67 0.06 -7.80
C GLY A 187 -2.51 0.68 -8.91
N THR A 188 -2.29 1.96 -9.14
CA THR A 188 -3.06 2.72 -10.10
C THR A 188 -2.68 2.31 -11.52
N ILE A 189 -3.70 1.99 -12.33
CA ILE A 189 -3.58 1.93 -13.78
C ILE A 189 -4.37 3.13 -14.31
N PRO A 190 -3.73 4.27 -14.59
CA PRO A 190 -4.41 5.51 -14.97
C PRO A 190 -5.33 5.37 -16.16
N LEU A 191 -4.99 4.50 -17.11
CA LEU A 191 -5.79 4.22 -18.28
C LEU A 191 -7.22 3.77 -17.93
N MET A 192 -7.40 2.95 -16.89
CA MET A 192 -8.74 2.45 -16.52
C MET A 192 -9.65 3.58 -16.03
N ASN A 193 -9.11 4.49 -15.23
CA ASN A 193 -9.85 5.67 -14.78
C ASN A 193 -10.18 6.61 -15.96
N MET A 194 -9.22 6.88 -16.82
CA MET A 194 -9.43 7.72 -18.02
C MET A 194 -10.51 7.16 -18.93
N LEU A 195 -10.57 5.83 -19.12
CA LEU A 195 -11.59 5.20 -19.97
C LEU A 195 -12.98 5.19 -19.32
N SER A 196 -13.07 5.30 -18.00
CA SER A 196 -14.36 5.33 -17.29
C SER A 196 -14.97 6.73 -17.22
N GLU A 197 -14.18 7.77 -17.37
CA GLU A 197 -14.61 9.18 -17.35
C GLU A 197 -14.98 9.73 -18.74
N GLY A 198 -14.67 9.02 -19.81
CA GLY A 198 -14.97 9.35 -21.21
C GLY A 198 -16.16 8.61 -21.73
#